data_8bd8cde674a5d0347c4d8cd187635963
#
_entry.id   8bd8cde674a5d0347c4d8cd187635963
#
_cell.length_a   1.000
_cell.length_b   1.000
_cell.length_c   1.000
_cell.angle_alpha   90.00
_cell.angle_beta   90.00
_cell.angle_gamma   90.00
#
_symmetry.space_group_name_H-M   'P 1'
#
loop_
_entity.id
_entity.type
_entity.pdbx_description
1 polymer ?
#
loop_
_entity_poly.entity_id
_entity_poly.type
_entity_poly.pdbx_seq_one_letter_code
_entity_poly.pdbx_strand_id
1 'polypeptide(L)'
;MRALCVILLSPLLLTLAAAQQPAAADQSMTSYCNFADDNQVSMQYSTLHKEEPQNGKVWIPGGSAPVLFVQTPLVLNNVPIPIGGYTVYVIPGKKTWTLVVSKNVTVGAKYDEAQDLVRASMETAALPDPSDALHVSFEHSAPKTCSIRFDYGKTAAFGADFQEK
;
A
#
# COMPACT_ATOMS: atom_id res chain seq x y z
N MET A 1 -60.39 -51.44 28.24
CA MET A 1 -59.78 -50.09 28.38
C MET A 1 -58.42 -50.15 27.71
N ARG A 2 -58.31 -49.56 26.47
CA ARG A 2 -57.09 -49.48 25.67
C ARG A 2 -56.58 -48.05 25.76
N ALA A 3 -55.44 -47.85 26.43
CA ALA A 3 -54.81 -46.57 26.52
C ALA A 3 -54.00 -46.30 25.22
N LEU A 4 -54.35 -45.25 24.51
CA LEU A 4 -53.64 -44.80 23.31
C LEU A 4 -52.50 -43.85 23.79
N CYS A 5 -51.25 -44.26 23.58
CA CYS A 5 -50.08 -43.43 23.83
C CYS A 5 -49.76 -42.60 22.57
N VAL A 6 -50.00 -41.30 22.62
CA VAL A 6 -49.66 -40.37 21.51
C VAL A 6 -48.25 -39.86 21.73
N ILE A 7 -47.31 -40.30 20.89
CA ILE A 7 -45.94 -39.78 20.86
C ILE A 7 -45.93 -38.52 20.02
N LEU A 8 -45.71 -37.38 20.66
CA LEU A 8 -45.47 -36.10 19.99
C LEU A 8 -43.99 -36.02 19.54
N LEU A 9 -43.75 -36.18 18.24
CA LEU A 9 -42.44 -35.89 17.65
C LEU A 9 -42.33 -34.36 17.49
N SER A 10 -41.44 -33.73 18.28
CA SER A 10 -41.03 -32.34 18.05
C SER A 10 -39.94 -32.29 17.00
N PRO A 11 -40.08 -31.48 15.91
CA PRO A 11 -38.98 -31.29 14.97
C PRO A 11 -37.94 -30.35 15.58
N LEU A 12 -36.72 -30.87 15.77
CA LEU A 12 -35.55 -30.08 16.14
C LEU A 12 -35.07 -29.27 14.95
N LEU A 13 -35.41 -27.98 14.90
CA LEU A 13 -34.88 -27.04 13.90
C LEU A 13 -33.41 -26.75 14.21
N LEU A 14 -32.49 -27.40 13.47
CA LEU A 14 -31.08 -27.01 13.45
C LEU A 14 -30.98 -25.70 12.69
N THR A 15 -30.80 -24.60 13.40
CA THR A 15 -30.36 -23.31 12.80
C THR A 15 -28.88 -23.44 12.48
N LEU A 16 -28.52 -23.55 11.19
CA LEU A 16 -27.15 -23.31 10.74
C LEU A 16 -26.82 -21.84 10.99
N ALA A 17 -26.05 -21.56 12.03
CA ALA A 17 -25.39 -20.28 12.20
C ALA A 17 -24.30 -20.18 11.11
N ALA A 18 -24.55 -19.42 10.05
CA ALA A 18 -23.52 -19.03 9.11
C ALA A 18 -22.49 -18.19 9.89
N ALA A 19 -21.33 -18.78 10.15
CA ALA A 19 -20.20 -18.05 10.70
C ALA A 19 -19.85 -16.95 9.68
N GLN A 20 -20.19 -15.71 9.97
CA GLN A 20 -19.71 -14.56 9.22
C GLN A 20 -18.20 -14.51 9.41
N GLN A 21 -17.47 -14.81 8.34
CA GLN A 21 -16.03 -14.61 8.27
C GLN A 21 -15.77 -13.12 8.50
N PRO A 22 -14.96 -12.73 9.50
CA PRO A 22 -14.68 -11.31 9.72
C PRO A 22 -14.07 -10.74 8.44
N ALA A 23 -14.63 -9.63 7.96
CA ALA A 23 -14.03 -8.88 6.87
C ALA A 23 -12.58 -8.60 7.24
N ALA A 24 -11.65 -8.86 6.30
CA ALA A 24 -10.23 -8.60 6.53
C ALA A 24 -10.06 -7.19 7.06
N ALA A 25 -9.62 -7.06 8.30
CA ALA A 25 -9.40 -5.77 8.93
C ALA A 25 -8.35 -5.00 8.11
N ASP A 26 -8.58 -3.71 7.90
CA ASP A 26 -7.64 -2.81 7.25
C ASP A 26 -6.30 -2.86 8.01
N GLN A 27 -5.33 -3.57 7.47
CA GLN A 27 -4.02 -3.71 8.10
C GLN A 27 -3.16 -2.54 7.64
N SER A 28 -3.00 -1.56 8.52
CA SER A 28 -1.98 -0.53 8.36
C SER A 28 -0.61 -1.13 8.62
N MET A 29 0.29 -1.01 7.65
CA MET A 29 1.68 -1.49 7.71
C MET A 29 2.62 -0.31 7.61
N THR A 30 3.83 -0.49 8.13
CA THR A 30 4.92 0.47 7.99
C THR A 30 6.14 -0.26 7.43
N SER A 31 6.68 0.27 6.35
CA SER A 31 7.98 -0.11 5.80
C SER A 31 8.96 1.03 6.02
N TYR A 32 10.22 0.73 6.25
CA TYR A 32 11.24 1.76 6.51
C TYR A 32 12.64 1.34 6.02
N CYS A 33 13.50 2.35 5.88
CA CYS A 33 14.93 2.18 5.64
C CYS A 33 15.69 3.18 6.51
N ASN A 34 16.69 2.71 7.24
CA ASN A 34 17.59 3.56 8.02
C ASN A 34 18.82 3.91 7.19
N PHE A 35 19.23 5.17 7.22
CA PHE A 35 20.52 5.60 6.68
C PHE A 35 21.64 5.33 7.68
N ALA A 36 22.90 5.55 7.27
CA ALA A 36 24.06 5.24 8.09
C ALA A 36 24.19 6.06 9.39
N ASP A 37 23.48 7.19 9.46
CA ASP A 37 23.41 8.09 10.63
C ASP A 37 22.16 7.84 11.50
N ASP A 38 21.50 6.69 11.34
CA ASP A 38 20.26 6.28 12.02
C ASP A 38 19.01 7.12 11.66
N ASN A 39 19.11 8.11 10.77
CA ASN A 39 17.93 8.76 10.21
C ASN A 39 17.15 7.79 9.34
N GLN A 40 15.86 8.06 9.16
CA GLN A 40 14.94 7.12 8.53
C GLN A 40 14.09 7.77 7.45
N VAL A 41 13.84 7.03 6.38
CA VAL A 41 12.69 7.20 5.51
C VAL A 41 11.72 6.04 5.76
N SER A 42 10.43 6.34 5.94
CA SER A 42 9.43 5.32 6.17
C SER A 42 8.12 5.63 5.47
N MET A 43 7.35 4.58 5.19
CA MET A 43 6.04 4.69 4.56
C MET A 43 5.02 3.88 5.35
N GLN A 44 3.95 4.56 5.77
CA GLN A 44 2.76 3.93 6.31
C GLN A 44 1.74 3.74 5.18
N TYR A 45 1.19 2.54 5.05
CA TYR A 45 0.28 2.17 3.96
C TYR A 45 -0.75 1.12 4.40
N SER A 46 -1.85 1.00 3.65
CA SER A 46 -2.84 -0.08 3.80
C SER A 46 -2.50 -1.23 2.86
N THR A 47 -2.64 -2.46 3.33
CA THR A 47 -2.43 -3.68 2.53
C THR A 47 -3.66 -4.07 1.70
N LEU A 48 -4.78 -3.36 1.85
CA LEU A 48 -6.03 -3.75 1.19
C LEU A 48 -5.92 -3.73 -0.33
N HIS A 49 -6.50 -4.76 -0.92
CA HIS A 49 -6.76 -4.81 -2.36
C HIS A 49 -8.11 -4.13 -2.64
N LYS A 50 -8.10 -2.94 -3.25
CA LYS A 50 -9.35 -2.23 -3.58
C LYS A 50 -9.53 -1.96 -5.07
N GLU A 51 -8.49 -1.56 -5.76
CA GLU A 51 -8.59 -1.18 -7.16
C GLU A 51 -7.36 -1.64 -7.94
N GLU A 52 -7.60 -2.20 -9.11
CA GLU A 52 -6.52 -2.54 -10.04
C GLU A 52 -5.91 -1.28 -10.64
N PRO A 53 -4.56 -1.20 -10.68
CA PRO A 53 -3.85 -0.08 -11.29
C PRO A 53 -4.18 0.02 -12.79
N GLN A 54 -4.58 1.20 -13.26
CA GLN A 54 -4.88 1.48 -14.65
C GLN A 54 -3.83 2.36 -15.29
N ASN A 55 -3.33 1.98 -16.47
CA ASN A 55 -2.32 2.75 -17.19
C ASN A 55 -2.70 4.21 -17.40
N GLY A 56 -1.81 5.12 -17.01
CA GLY A 56 -1.96 6.57 -17.15
C GLY A 56 -2.94 7.22 -16.18
N LYS A 57 -3.52 6.46 -15.24
CA LYS A 57 -4.39 7.01 -14.19
C LYS A 57 -3.68 7.00 -12.86
N VAL A 58 -3.90 8.05 -12.07
CA VAL A 58 -3.42 8.07 -10.68
C VAL A 58 -4.09 6.93 -9.91
N TRP A 59 -3.27 6.09 -9.34
CA TRP A 59 -3.67 4.98 -8.49
C TRP A 59 -3.27 5.28 -7.05
N ILE A 60 -4.18 4.99 -6.12
CA ILE A 60 -3.96 5.11 -4.68
C ILE A 60 -3.68 3.71 -4.15
N PRO A 61 -2.40 3.35 -3.92
CA PRO A 61 -2.04 2.03 -3.44
C PRO A 61 -2.74 1.69 -2.13
N GLY A 62 -3.36 0.50 -2.06
CA GLY A 62 -4.07 0.05 -0.87
C GLY A 62 -5.40 0.77 -0.60
N GLY A 63 -5.90 1.62 -1.52
CA GLY A 63 -7.17 2.34 -1.42
C GLY A 63 -7.21 3.48 -0.39
N SER A 64 -6.10 3.69 0.33
CA SER A 64 -5.83 4.86 1.17
C SER A 64 -4.45 5.36 0.82
N ALA A 65 -4.31 6.63 0.51
CA ALA A 65 -3.03 7.17 0.05
C ALA A 65 -1.94 6.94 1.11
N PRO A 66 -0.85 6.24 0.76
CA PRO A 66 0.27 6.03 1.67
C PRO A 66 0.89 7.34 2.13
N VAL A 67 1.41 7.35 3.35
CA VAL A 67 2.10 8.50 3.92
C VAL A 67 3.58 8.19 4.04
N LEU A 68 4.40 8.99 3.38
CA LEU A 68 5.86 8.97 3.47
C LEU A 68 6.32 9.92 4.57
N PHE A 69 7.15 9.44 5.48
CA PHE A 69 7.81 10.23 6.52
C PHE A 69 9.31 10.30 6.23
N VAL A 70 9.83 11.51 6.23
CA VAL A 70 11.22 11.84 5.92
C VAL A 70 11.84 12.51 7.13
N GLN A 71 12.84 11.87 7.74
CA GLN A 71 13.51 12.37 8.98
C GLN A 71 14.78 13.17 8.70
N THR A 72 15.36 13.03 7.51
CA THR A 72 16.55 13.78 7.07
C THR A 72 16.30 14.37 5.67
N PRO A 73 16.94 15.49 5.28
CA PRO A 73 16.77 16.01 3.92
C PRO A 73 17.20 14.99 2.87
N LEU A 74 16.31 14.63 1.97
CA LEU A 74 16.54 13.65 0.91
C LEU A 74 16.52 14.32 -0.47
N VAL A 75 16.97 13.57 -1.47
CA VAL A 75 16.83 13.88 -2.90
C VAL A 75 16.17 12.70 -3.58
N LEU A 76 15.16 12.94 -4.39
CA LEU A 76 14.54 11.98 -5.28
C LEU A 76 14.49 12.56 -6.68
N ASN A 77 15.02 11.86 -7.68
CA ASN A 77 15.08 12.34 -9.07
C ASN A 77 15.63 13.79 -9.19
N ASN A 78 16.73 14.08 -8.49
CA ASN A 78 17.38 15.40 -8.40
C ASN A 78 16.54 16.52 -7.77
N VAL A 79 15.37 16.22 -7.20
CA VAL A 79 14.52 17.19 -6.50
C VAL A 79 14.67 16.98 -4.98
N PRO A 80 14.98 18.07 -4.23
CA PRO A 80 15.09 17.98 -2.78
C PRO A 80 13.73 17.73 -2.13
N ILE A 81 13.70 16.79 -1.18
CA ILE A 81 12.57 16.50 -0.31
C ILE A 81 12.95 16.93 1.11
N PRO A 82 12.36 18.01 1.64
CA PRO A 82 12.57 18.44 3.02
C PRO A 82 12.10 17.39 4.03
N ILE A 83 12.54 17.53 5.28
CA ILE A 83 12.01 16.78 6.42
C ILE A 83 10.51 17.03 6.51
N GLY A 84 9.70 15.96 6.68
CA GLY A 84 8.26 16.10 6.80
C GLY A 84 7.46 14.87 6.42
N GLY A 85 6.15 15.03 6.37
CA GLY A 85 5.20 14.04 5.89
C GLY A 85 4.70 14.38 4.49
N TYR A 86 4.51 13.37 3.66
CA TYR A 86 4.07 13.50 2.27
C TYR A 86 3.07 12.40 1.93
N THR A 87 2.16 12.69 1.03
CA THR A 87 1.29 11.65 0.48
C THR A 87 1.90 11.07 -0.78
N VAL A 88 1.75 9.76 -0.96
CA VAL A 88 2.30 9.06 -2.11
C VAL A 88 1.18 8.55 -3.01
N TYR A 89 1.35 8.77 -4.31
CA TYR A 89 0.52 8.20 -5.37
C TYR A 89 1.40 7.47 -6.38
N VAL A 90 0.79 6.62 -7.18
CA VAL A 90 1.47 5.93 -8.26
C VAL A 90 0.68 6.12 -9.55
N ILE A 91 1.37 6.35 -10.66
CA ILE A 91 0.76 6.39 -11.99
C ILE A 91 1.31 5.20 -12.78
N PRO A 92 0.55 4.11 -12.91
CA PRO A 92 0.96 2.95 -13.68
C PRO A 92 1.14 3.29 -15.15
N GLY A 93 2.16 2.74 -15.77
CA GLY A 93 2.41 2.80 -17.20
C GLY A 93 2.67 1.42 -17.78
N LYS A 94 2.79 1.31 -19.09
CA LYS A 94 2.98 0.03 -19.78
C LYS A 94 4.34 -0.62 -19.52
N LYS A 95 5.37 0.17 -19.30
CA LYS A 95 6.77 -0.30 -19.12
C LYS A 95 7.39 0.21 -17.83
N THR A 96 6.97 1.37 -17.38
CA THR A 96 7.47 2.03 -16.18
C THR A 96 6.29 2.61 -15.42
N TRP A 97 6.37 2.63 -14.12
CA TRP A 97 5.43 3.33 -13.26
C TRP A 97 6.05 4.66 -12.81
N THR A 98 5.21 5.58 -12.37
CA THR A 98 5.68 6.85 -11.82
C THR A 98 5.27 6.95 -10.36
N LEU A 99 6.25 7.10 -9.49
CA LEU A 99 6.05 7.48 -8.09
C LEU A 99 5.81 8.99 -8.05
N VAL A 100 4.79 9.40 -7.32
CA VAL A 100 4.46 10.80 -7.08
C VAL A 100 4.51 11.07 -5.58
N VAL A 101 5.33 12.02 -5.16
CA VAL A 101 5.37 12.51 -3.77
C VAL A 101 4.67 13.86 -3.74
N SER A 102 3.58 13.95 -3.00
CA SER A 102 2.72 15.14 -2.91
C SER A 102 2.83 15.81 -1.54
N LYS A 103 2.80 17.14 -1.54
CA LYS A 103 2.77 17.97 -0.33
C LYS A 103 1.39 17.96 0.37
N ASN A 104 0.34 17.52 -0.33
CA ASN A 104 -0.99 17.47 0.25
C ASN A 104 -1.14 16.24 1.17
N VAL A 105 -1.08 16.44 2.46
CA VAL A 105 -1.23 15.40 3.50
C VAL A 105 -2.65 15.35 4.09
N THR A 106 -3.63 16.02 3.48
CA THR A 106 -5.00 16.02 3.96
C THR A 106 -5.64 14.64 3.75
N VAL A 107 -6.06 14.00 4.83
CA VAL A 107 -6.68 12.67 4.78
C VAL A 107 -7.95 12.70 3.91
N GLY A 108 -8.04 11.77 2.96
CA GLY A 108 -9.18 11.66 2.05
C GLY A 108 -9.26 12.74 0.97
N ALA A 109 -8.27 13.63 0.86
CA ALA A 109 -8.21 14.60 -0.23
C ALA A 109 -8.10 13.89 -1.59
N LYS A 110 -8.74 14.49 -2.60
CA LYS A 110 -8.51 14.08 -3.99
C LYS A 110 -7.10 14.45 -4.40
N TYR A 111 -6.51 13.65 -5.30
CA TYR A 111 -5.25 13.97 -5.92
C TYR A 111 -5.31 15.33 -6.62
N ASP A 112 -4.30 16.16 -6.39
CA ASP A 112 -4.10 17.46 -7.01
C ASP A 112 -2.65 17.55 -7.51
N GLU A 113 -2.47 17.55 -8.81
CA GLU A 113 -1.16 17.62 -9.47
C GLU A 113 -0.36 18.88 -9.11
N ALA A 114 -1.05 19.99 -8.79
CA ALA A 114 -0.39 21.23 -8.36
C ALA A 114 0.33 21.08 -7.01
N GLN A 115 0.00 20.03 -6.24
CA GLN A 115 0.65 19.71 -4.98
C GLN A 115 1.80 18.71 -5.11
N ASP A 116 2.11 18.24 -6.31
CA ASP A 116 3.24 17.35 -6.52
C ASP A 116 4.55 18.07 -6.17
N LEU A 117 5.34 17.42 -5.33
CA LEU A 117 6.69 17.87 -5.00
C LEU A 117 7.69 17.33 -6.02
N VAL A 118 7.58 16.02 -6.30
CA VAL A 118 8.46 15.33 -7.22
C VAL A 118 7.77 14.11 -7.81
N ARG A 119 8.17 13.77 -9.04
CA ARG A 119 7.83 12.52 -9.73
C ARG A 119 9.12 11.76 -10.05
N ALA A 120 9.14 10.46 -9.81
CA ALA A 120 10.25 9.59 -10.12
C ALA A 120 9.77 8.38 -10.93
N SER A 121 10.54 7.98 -11.92
CA SER A 121 10.26 6.76 -12.68
C SER A 121 10.62 5.53 -11.86
N MET A 122 9.79 4.50 -11.94
CA MET A 122 10.06 3.17 -11.40
C MET A 122 10.06 2.16 -12.53
N GLU A 123 11.02 1.25 -12.52
CA GLU A 123 11.02 0.08 -13.40
C GLU A 123 9.95 -0.91 -12.97
N THR A 124 9.53 -1.78 -13.89
CA THR A 124 8.54 -2.81 -13.57
C THR A 124 9.04 -4.18 -14.00
N ALA A 125 8.71 -5.18 -13.18
CA ALA A 125 8.94 -6.60 -13.49
C ALA A 125 7.69 -7.41 -13.12
N ALA A 126 7.57 -8.60 -13.73
CA ALA A 126 6.55 -9.55 -13.32
C ALA A 126 6.93 -10.20 -11.98
N LEU A 127 5.97 -10.31 -11.07
CA LEU A 127 6.13 -11.11 -9.86
C LEU A 127 6.01 -12.59 -10.22
N PRO A 128 6.90 -13.47 -9.71
CA PRO A 128 6.78 -14.92 -9.88
C PRO A 128 5.44 -15.44 -9.32
N ASP A 129 5.08 -14.98 -8.14
CA ASP A 129 3.82 -15.27 -7.48
C ASP A 129 3.00 -13.98 -7.34
N PRO A 130 1.73 -13.95 -7.80
CA PRO A 130 0.88 -12.79 -7.65
C PRO A 130 0.64 -12.46 -6.18
N SER A 131 0.60 -11.16 -5.85
CA SER A 131 0.27 -10.67 -4.52
C SER A 131 -1.14 -10.10 -4.49
N ASP A 132 -2.02 -10.67 -3.65
CA ASP A 132 -3.39 -10.18 -3.45
C ASP A 132 -3.45 -8.95 -2.53
N ALA A 133 -2.33 -8.60 -1.90
CA ALA A 133 -2.17 -7.46 -1.04
C ALA A 133 -1.07 -6.54 -1.54
N LEU A 134 -1.19 -5.23 -1.22
CA LEU A 134 -0.09 -4.30 -1.44
C LEU A 134 1.05 -4.63 -0.47
N HIS A 135 2.26 -4.80 -1.01
CA HIS A 135 3.50 -4.81 -0.26
C HIS A 135 4.37 -3.63 -0.66
N VAL A 136 4.81 -2.86 0.34
CA VAL A 136 5.82 -1.81 0.15
C VAL A 136 7.06 -2.22 0.92
N SER A 137 8.21 -2.15 0.28
CA SER A 137 9.52 -2.38 0.89
C SER A 137 10.51 -1.30 0.51
N PHE A 138 11.53 -1.13 1.33
CA PHE A 138 12.70 -0.34 1.02
C PHE A 138 13.93 -1.26 1.03
N GLU A 139 14.86 -0.99 0.13
CA GLU A 139 16.13 -1.69 0.04
C GLU A 139 17.29 -0.68 0.06
N HIS A 140 18.38 -1.03 0.75
CA HIS A 140 19.61 -0.27 0.64
C HIS A 140 20.26 -0.57 -0.72
N SER A 141 20.18 0.37 -1.66
CA SER A 141 20.88 0.27 -2.94
C SER A 141 22.31 0.82 -2.88
N ALA A 142 22.60 1.70 -1.90
CA ALA A 142 23.92 2.24 -1.59
C ALA A 142 23.94 2.78 -0.14
N PRO A 143 25.11 3.09 0.47
CA PRO A 143 25.22 3.54 1.87
C PRO A 143 24.34 4.73 2.25
N LYS A 144 24.02 5.60 1.30
CA LYS A 144 23.15 6.80 1.48
C LYS A 144 21.90 6.73 0.61
N THR A 145 21.47 5.56 0.18
CA THR A 145 20.37 5.43 -0.78
C THR A 145 19.44 4.30 -0.38
N CYS A 146 18.17 4.67 -0.20
CA CYS A 146 17.06 3.75 0.04
C CYS A 146 16.17 3.72 -1.18
N SER A 147 16.07 2.58 -1.84
CA SER A 147 15.21 2.35 -3.00
C SER A 147 13.86 1.81 -2.57
N ILE A 148 12.77 2.40 -3.05
CA ILE A 148 11.42 1.92 -2.74
C ILE A 148 10.94 0.92 -3.78
N ARG A 149 10.16 -0.07 -3.31
CA ARG A 149 9.52 -1.10 -4.11
C ARG A 149 8.06 -1.27 -3.71
N PHE A 150 7.20 -1.42 -4.71
CA PHE A 150 5.79 -1.79 -4.57
C PHE A 150 5.55 -3.12 -5.27
N ASP A 151 5.01 -4.11 -4.56
CA ASP A 151 4.53 -5.37 -5.14
C ASP A 151 3.01 -5.40 -5.05
N TYR A 152 2.34 -5.58 -6.20
CA TYR A 152 0.89 -5.61 -6.28
C TYR A 152 0.39 -6.39 -7.50
N GLY A 153 -0.59 -7.25 -7.29
CA GLY A 153 -1.10 -8.13 -8.34
C GLY A 153 0.03 -8.98 -8.92
N LYS A 154 0.29 -8.82 -10.21
CA LYS A 154 1.38 -9.51 -10.93
C LYS A 154 2.61 -8.64 -11.19
N THR A 155 2.68 -7.46 -10.60
CA THR A 155 3.70 -6.46 -10.93
C THR A 155 4.47 -6.02 -9.70
N ALA A 156 5.79 -6.03 -9.83
CA ALA A 156 6.71 -5.27 -8.98
C ALA A 156 7.06 -3.95 -9.67
N ALA A 157 7.02 -2.83 -8.94
CA ALA A 157 7.53 -1.53 -9.39
C ALA A 157 8.60 -1.06 -8.41
N PHE A 158 9.80 -0.69 -8.90
CA PHE A 158 10.99 -0.44 -8.07
C PHE A 158 11.93 0.59 -8.69
N GLY A 159 12.96 0.98 -7.95
CA GLY A 159 14.05 1.83 -8.45
C GLY A 159 13.80 3.33 -8.32
N ALA A 160 12.86 3.77 -7.48
CA ALA A 160 12.81 5.17 -7.07
C ALA A 160 13.68 5.34 -5.82
N ASP A 161 14.82 6.04 -5.99
CA ASP A 161 15.91 6.13 -5.04
C ASP A 161 15.85 7.41 -4.21
N PHE A 162 15.63 7.26 -2.92
CA PHE A 162 15.75 8.33 -1.93
C PHE A 162 17.20 8.41 -1.47
N GLN A 163 17.87 9.51 -1.81
CA GLN A 163 19.27 9.75 -1.48
C GLN A 163 19.39 10.74 -0.33
N GLU A 164 20.14 10.38 0.69
CA GLU A 164 20.51 11.31 1.76
C GLU A 164 21.54 12.32 1.28
N LYS A 165 21.38 13.58 1.68
CA LYS A 165 22.31 14.66 1.35
C LYS A 165 23.58 14.63 2.19
#